data_e357a54d1cc48c22153d66214b82105b
#
_entry.id   e357a54d1cc48c22153d66214b82105b
#
_cell.length_a   1.000
_cell.length_b   1.000
_cell.length_c   1.000
_cell.angle_alpha   90.00
_cell.angle_beta   90.00
_cell.angle_gamma   90.00
#
_symmetry.space_group_name_H-M   'P 1'
#
loop_
_entity.id
_entity.type
_entity.pdbx_description
1 polymer ?
#
loop_
_entity_poly.entity_id
_entity_poly.type
_entity_poly.pdbx_seq_one_letter_code
_entity_poly.pdbx_strand_id
1 'polypeptide(L)'
;MSKLTELEQVIGYEFNEQRLLQQALTHSSFANEKHMKKLSDNERLEFLGDAVLEVVSSEFLYKEHTDLPEGDLTKLRASIVCEPTLALCTREIDLGKYLYLGKGENLTGGRGRKSILSDALEAVIGAIYLDGGFEPAKAFIHRFILTDIEHKKLFYDSKTILQEVVQGHYEEPLHYELIGEEGPDHDKRFLVEAVIGNTTIGEGSGHTKKAAEQEAAYQACLLYTSDAADE
;
A
#
# COMPACT_ATOMS: atom_id res chain seq x y z
N MET A 1 -5.63 -20.25 19.46
CA MET A 1 -5.10 -20.25 18.09
C MET A 1 -3.83 -19.41 18.09
N SER A 2 -2.77 -19.82 17.41
CA SER A 2 -1.57 -18.97 17.34
C SER A 2 -1.83 -17.77 16.42
N LYS A 3 -1.04 -16.71 16.62
CA LYS A 3 -1.11 -15.49 15.77
C LYS A 3 -0.84 -15.80 14.29
N LEU A 4 0.06 -16.75 14.03
CA LEU A 4 0.37 -17.19 12.67
C LEU A 4 -0.79 -17.96 12.06
N THR A 5 -1.39 -18.91 12.81
CA THR A 5 -2.55 -19.68 12.32
C THR A 5 -3.77 -18.78 12.04
N GLU A 6 -3.94 -17.70 12.82
CA GLU A 6 -4.99 -16.71 12.55
C GLU A 6 -4.74 -16.01 11.21
N LEU A 7 -3.50 -15.59 10.94
CA LEU A 7 -3.14 -14.96 9.67
C LEU A 7 -3.29 -15.94 8.49
N GLU A 8 -2.87 -17.20 8.62
CA GLU A 8 -3.05 -18.24 7.61
C GLU A 8 -4.53 -18.36 7.18
N GLN A 9 -5.46 -18.30 8.13
CA GLN A 9 -6.89 -18.31 7.82
C GLN A 9 -7.35 -17.05 7.06
N VAL A 10 -6.85 -15.88 7.45
CA VAL A 10 -7.18 -14.61 6.78
C VAL A 10 -6.69 -14.59 5.34
N ILE A 11 -5.43 -14.98 5.12
CA ILE A 11 -4.83 -15.00 3.78
C ILE A 11 -5.30 -16.17 2.92
N GLY A 12 -5.87 -17.22 3.55
CA GLY A 12 -6.36 -18.42 2.85
C GLY A 12 -5.24 -19.34 2.35
N TYR A 13 -4.09 -19.29 2.99
CA TYR A 13 -2.94 -20.15 2.69
C TYR A 13 -2.34 -20.72 3.98
N GLU A 14 -2.24 -22.05 4.06
CA GLU A 14 -1.64 -22.78 5.18
C GLU A 14 -0.21 -23.16 4.80
N PHE A 15 0.76 -22.72 5.61
CA PHE A 15 2.18 -22.97 5.37
C PHE A 15 2.59 -24.38 5.77
N ASN A 16 3.27 -25.09 4.88
CA ASN A 16 3.98 -26.32 5.23
C ASN A 16 5.12 -26.02 6.21
N GLU A 17 5.79 -24.88 6.01
CA GLU A 17 6.90 -24.42 6.80
C GLU A 17 6.57 -23.05 7.47
N GLN A 18 5.84 -23.09 8.59
CA GLN A 18 5.33 -21.89 9.29
C GLN A 18 6.44 -20.89 9.69
N ARG A 19 7.70 -21.35 9.76
CA ARG A 19 8.84 -20.45 9.98
C ARG A 19 9.05 -19.43 8.87
N LEU A 20 8.65 -19.73 7.63
CA LEU A 20 8.73 -18.77 6.52
C LEU A 20 7.78 -17.60 6.75
N LEU A 21 6.54 -17.88 7.17
CA LEU A 21 5.60 -16.84 7.55
C LEU A 21 6.11 -16.01 8.74
N GLN A 22 6.65 -16.68 9.78
CA GLN A 22 7.23 -15.97 10.92
C GLN A 22 8.38 -15.05 10.49
N GLN A 23 9.25 -15.48 9.59
CA GLN A 23 10.35 -14.68 9.07
C GLN A 23 9.81 -13.49 8.25
N ALA A 24 8.82 -13.71 7.39
CA ALA A 24 8.18 -12.65 6.60
C ALA A 24 7.59 -11.52 7.47
N LEU A 25 7.12 -11.85 8.65
CA LEU A 25 6.55 -10.91 9.62
C LEU A 25 7.61 -10.30 10.57
N THR A 26 8.87 -10.70 10.48
CA THR A 26 9.96 -10.26 11.37
C THR A 26 10.72 -9.09 10.75
N HIS A 27 10.46 -7.89 11.24
CA HIS A 27 11.20 -6.69 10.86
C HIS A 27 12.61 -6.68 11.45
N SER A 28 13.57 -6.07 10.76
CA SER A 28 14.98 -5.99 11.18
C SER A 28 15.17 -5.39 12.58
N SER A 29 14.34 -4.46 13.02
CA SER A 29 14.37 -3.90 14.37
C SER A 29 14.14 -4.95 15.46
N PHE A 30 13.23 -5.92 15.22
CA PHE A 30 12.98 -7.02 16.14
C PHE A 30 14.13 -8.02 16.15
N ALA A 31 14.61 -8.40 14.97
CA ALA A 31 15.74 -9.33 14.85
C ALA A 31 16.99 -8.79 15.57
N ASN A 32 17.27 -7.49 15.42
CA ASN A 32 18.37 -6.81 16.10
C ASN A 32 18.17 -6.75 17.63
N GLU A 33 16.98 -6.35 18.10
CA GLU A 33 16.69 -6.31 19.56
C GLU A 33 16.78 -7.69 20.21
N LYS A 34 16.38 -8.73 19.52
CA LYS A 34 16.41 -10.11 20.01
C LYS A 34 17.72 -10.84 19.75
N HIS A 35 18.73 -10.14 19.19
CA HIS A 35 20.01 -10.74 18.82
C HIS A 35 19.87 -12.04 18.02
N MET A 36 18.92 -12.04 17.08
CA MET A 36 18.66 -13.19 16.23
C MET A 36 19.85 -13.44 15.28
N LYS A 37 19.88 -14.61 14.66
CA LYS A 37 20.89 -14.91 13.64
C LYS A 37 20.81 -13.92 12.49
N LYS A 38 21.94 -13.65 11.84
CA LYS A 38 21.95 -12.83 10.61
C LYS A 38 20.93 -13.38 9.59
N LEU A 39 20.27 -12.48 8.88
CA LEU A 39 19.28 -12.79 7.85
C LEU A 39 18.03 -13.53 8.38
N SER A 40 17.66 -13.28 9.64
CA SER A 40 16.42 -13.81 10.24
C SER A 40 15.24 -12.83 10.11
N ASP A 41 15.47 -11.65 9.56
CA ASP A 41 14.47 -10.64 9.22
C ASP A 41 13.81 -10.95 7.85
N ASN A 42 12.91 -10.09 7.45
CA ASN A 42 12.12 -10.23 6.23
C ASN A 42 12.79 -9.69 4.96
N GLU A 43 13.86 -8.95 5.03
CA GLU A 43 14.46 -8.23 3.89
C GLU A 43 14.75 -9.14 2.67
N ARG A 44 15.22 -10.36 2.89
CA ARG A 44 15.47 -11.31 1.78
C ARG A 44 14.21 -11.90 1.17
N LEU A 45 13.16 -12.05 1.97
CA LEU A 45 11.86 -12.52 1.48
C LEU A 45 11.15 -11.39 0.74
N GLU A 46 11.25 -10.16 1.20
CA GLU A 46 10.82 -8.95 0.50
C GLU A 46 11.44 -8.86 -0.90
N PHE A 47 12.77 -8.91 -1.00
CA PHE A 47 13.48 -8.91 -2.29
C PHE A 47 12.95 -9.98 -3.27
N LEU A 48 12.65 -11.19 -2.78
CA LEU A 48 12.11 -12.26 -3.62
C LEU A 48 10.64 -12.00 -3.97
N GLY A 49 9.87 -11.54 -2.99
CA GLY A 49 8.44 -11.27 -3.16
C GLY A 49 8.17 -10.13 -4.13
N ASP A 50 8.96 -9.06 -4.09
CA ASP A 50 8.93 -7.99 -5.08
C ASP A 50 9.07 -8.54 -6.51
N ALA A 51 10.07 -9.35 -6.77
CA ALA A 51 10.27 -9.97 -8.09
C ALA A 51 9.07 -10.84 -8.53
N VAL A 52 8.46 -11.60 -7.62
CA VAL A 52 7.27 -12.42 -7.91
C VAL A 52 6.06 -11.52 -8.19
N LEU A 53 5.86 -10.48 -7.40
CA LEU A 53 4.80 -9.48 -7.56
C LEU A 53 4.91 -8.78 -8.92
N GLU A 54 6.10 -8.36 -9.31
CA GLU A 54 6.37 -7.71 -10.60
C GLU A 54 6.00 -8.62 -11.77
N VAL A 55 6.38 -9.90 -11.74
CA VAL A 55 6.06 -10.87 -12.82
C VAL A 55 4.56 -11.11 -12.92
N VAL A 56 3.89 -11.36 -11.78
CA VAL A 56 2.45 -11.65 -11.76
C VAL A 56 1.64 -10.42 -12.20
N SER A 57 1.99 -9.24 -11.71
CA SER A 57 1.32 -7.99 -12.09
C SER A 57 1.52 -7.68 -13.57
N SER A 58 2.71 -7.91 -14.12
CA SER A 58 2.99 -7.73 -15.54
C SER A 58 2.20 -8.71 -16.41
N GLU A 59 2.14 -9.98 -16.04
CA GLU A 59 1.33 -10.99 -16.75
C GLU A 59 -0.15 -10.63 -16.76
N PHE A 60 -0.67 -10.20 -15.61
CA PHE A 60 -2.05 -9.77 -15.48
C PHE A 60 -2.37 -8.59 -16.39
N LEU A 61 -1.59 -7.51 -16.29
CA LEU A 61 -1.83 -6.29 -17.08
C LEU A 61 -1.69 -6.55 -18.58
N TYR A 62 -0.73 -7.36 -19.00
CA TYR A 62 -0.56 -7.74 -20.40
C TYR A 62 -1.79 -8.47 -20.95
N LYS A 63 -2.45 -9.30 -20.14
CA LYS A 63 -3.64 -10.06 -20.56
C LYS A 63 -4.92 -9.24 -20.55
N GLU A 64 -5.10 -8.41 -19.52
CA GLU A 64 -6.34 -7.65 -19.33
C GLU A 64 -6.39 -6.35 -20.15
N HIS A 65 -5.25 -5.73 -20.43
CA HIS A 65 -5.15 -4.46 -21.14
C HIS A 65 -4.43 -4.61 -22.50
N THR A 66 -5.07 -5.32 -23.42
CA THR A 66 -4.51 -5.66 -24.72
C THR A 66 -4.36 -4.47 -25.70
N ASP A 67 -5.01 -3.36 -25.39
CA ASP A 67 -5.03 -2.11 -26.15
C ASP A 67 -4.03 -1.07 -25.65
N LEU A 68 -3.41 -1.28 -24.47
CA LEU A 68 -2.45 -0.33 -23.90
C LEU A 68 -1.02 -0.55 -24.42
N PRO A 69 -0.32 0.55 -24.80
CA PRO A 69 1.10 0.48 -25.13
C PRO A 69 1.96 0.20 -23.89
N GLU A 70 3.19 -0.28 -24.11
CA GLU A 70 4.14 -0.64 -23.05
C GLU A 70 4.33 0.45 -21.97
N GLY A 71 4.43 1.71 -22.40
CA GLY A 71 4.62 2.83 -21.46
C GLY A 71 3.46 3.01 -20.49
N ASP A 72 2.22 2.76 -20.92
CA ASP A 72 1.02 2.87 -20.08
C ASP A 72 0.88 1.63 -19.18
N LEU A 73 1.20 0.43 -19.69
CA LEU A 73 1.29 -0.78 -18.84
C LEU A 73 2.32 -0.62 -17.72
N THR A 74 3.48 -0.01 -18.01
CA THR A 74 4.53 0.27 -17.02
C THR A 74 4.06 1.26 -15.96
N LYS A 75 3.37 2.34 -16.34
CA LYS A 75 2.79 3.29 -15.38
C LYS A 75 1.72 2.64 -14.51
N LEU A 76 0.82 1.86 -15.13
CA LEU A 76 -0.25 1.18 -14.42
C LEU A 76 0.32 0.15 -13.42
N ARG A 77 1.32 -0.62 -13.83
CA ARG A 77 2.02 -1.52 -12.90
C ARG A 77 2.61 -0.75 -11.72
N ALA A 78 3.36 0.33 -11.98
CA ALA A 78 3.95 1.15 -10.92
C ALA A 78 2.90 1.69 -9.93
N SER A 79 1.69 2.03 -10.38
CA SER A 79 0.62 2.48 -9.49
C SER A 79 0.07 1.36 -8.58
N ILE A 80 0.16 0.11 -9.01
CA ILE A 80 -0.34 -1.06 -8.28
C ILE A 80 0.70 -1.57 -7.27
N VAL A 81 1.99 -1.64 -7.67
CA VAL A 81 3.05 -2.25 -6.86
C VAL A 81 3.84 -1.26 -6.00
N CYS A 82 3.49 0.02 -5.99
CA CYS A 82 4.18 1.01 -5.17
C CYS A 82 3.85 0.89 -3.68
N GLU A 83 4.77 1.34 -2.82
CA GLU A 83 4.63 1.34 -1.36
C GLU A 83 3.24 1.82 -0.86
N PRO A 84 2.69 2.98 -1.28
CA PRO A 84 1.39 3.44 -0.77
C PRO A 84 0.25 2.49 -1.08
N THR A 85 0.22 1.91 -2.29
CA THR A 85 -0.82 0.99 -2.74
C THR A 85 -0.69 -0.37 -2.04
N LEU A 86 0.52 -0.91 -1.93
CA LEU A 86 0.75 -2.15 -1.18
C LEU A 86 0.37 -1.99 0.29
N ALA A 87 0.72 -0.87 0.93
CA ALA A 87 0.30 -0.57 2.29
C ALA A 87 -1.24 -0.48 2.42
N LEU A 88 -1.95 0.04 1.41
CA LEU A 88 -3.42 0.01 1.37
C LEU A 88 -3.95 -1.42 1.35
N CYS A 89 -3.38 -2.30 0.52
CA CYS A 89 -3.77 -3.72 0.43
C CYS A 89 -3.62 -4.46 1.77
N THR A 90 -2.64 -4.08 2.62
CA THR A 90 -2.44 -4.71 3.93
C THR A 90 -3.58 -4.48 4.92
N ARG A 91 -4.44 -3.48 4.69
CA ARG A 91 -5.58 -3.16 5.57
C ARG A 91 -6.62 -4.28 5.56
N GLU A 92 -6.87 -4.92 4.42
CA GLU A 92 -7.85 -6.01 4.31
C GLU A 92 -7.50 -7.22 5.18
N ILE A 93 -6.21 -7.46 5.39
CA ILE A 93 -5.70 -8.58 6.19
C ILE A 93 -5.21 -8.15 7.57
N ASP A 94 -5.29 -6.86 7.92
CA ASP A 94 -4.78 -6.27 9.17
C ASP A 94 -3.33 -6.71 9.46
N LEU A 95 -2.46 -6.68 8.42
CA LEU A 95 -1.10 -7.24 8.48
C LEU A 95 -0.27 -6.65 9.63
N GLY A 96 -0.45 -5.36 9.91
CA GLY A 96 0.24 -4.66 10.98
C GLY A 96 0.10 -5.30 12.36
N LYS A 97 -1.05 -5.95 12.65
CA LYS A 97 -1.31 -6.69 13.89
C LYS A 97 -0.34 -7.86 14.08
N TYR A 98 0.09 -8.48 12.99
CA TYR A 98 0.87 -9.71 13.01
C TYR A 98 2.39 -9.47 13.04
N LEU A 99 2.87 -8.24 12.76
CA LEU A 99 4.28 -7.92 12.70
C LEU A 99 5.02 -8.13 14.04
N TYR A 100 6.26 -8.60 13.93
CA TYR A 100 7.25 -8.61 15.00
C TYR A 100 8.15 -7.38 14.83
N LEU A 101 7.98 -6.39 15.70
CA LEU A 101 8.72 -5.12 15.71
C LEU A 101 9.52 -5.00 17.00
N GLY A 102 10.70 -4.40 16.93
CA GLY A 102 11.44 -3.95 18.10
C GLY A 102 10.65 -2.91 18.89
N LYS A 103 10.93 -2.76 20.19
CA LYS A 103 10.16 -1.86 21.07
C LYS A 103 10.16 -0.42 20.58
N GLY A 104 11.32 0.09 20.14
CA GLY A 104 11.43 1.44 19.62
C GLY A 104 10.53 1.66 18.40
N GLU A 105 10.61 0.76 17.43
CA GLU A 105 9.81 0.81 16.19
C GLU A 105 8.31 0.70 16.49
N ASN A 106 7.93 -0.18 17.41
CA ASN A 106 6.54 -0.35 17.81
C ASN A 106 5.98 0.90 18.55
N LEU A 107 6.79 1.57 19.38
CA LEU A 107 6.39 2.79 20.10
C LEU A 107 6.22 3.99 19.17
N THR A 108 6.93 4.03 18.04
CA THR A 108 6.85 5.11 17.04
C THR A 108 5.84 4.83 15.93
N GLY A 109 4.87 3.96 16.15
CA GLY A 109 3.80 3.69 15.20
C GLY A 109 4.17 2.77 14.03
N GLY A 110 5.28 2.02 14.12
CA GLY A 110 5.79 1.16 13.06
C GLY A 110 4.77 0.17 12.48
N ARG A 111 3.78 -0.28 13.28
CA ARG A 111 2.70 -1.17 12.81
C ARG A 111 1.81 -0.56 11.74
N GLY A 112 1.72 0.76 11.68
CA GLY A 112 0.94 1.50 10.67
C GLY A 112 1.82 2.19 9.62
N ARG A 113 3.13 2.04 9.70
CA ARG A 113 4.07 2.69 8.76
C ARG A 113 4.00 2.02 7.40
N LYS A 114 3.75 2.80 6.36
CA LYS A 114 3.51 2.30 4.99
C LYS A 114 4.68 1.45 4.48
N SER A 115 5.92 1.91 4.65
CA SER A 115 7.10 1.16 4.22
C SER A 115 7.20 -0.21 4.90
N ILE A 116 7.01 -0.29 6.23
CA ILE A 116 7.07 -1.56 6.97
C ILE A 116 5.95 -2.52 6.53
N LEU A 117 4.77 -1.98 6.23
CA LEU A 117 3.62 -2.77 5.78
C LEU A 117 3.81 -3.30 4.36
N SER A 118 4.31 -2.46 3.42
CA SER A 118 4.62 -2.89 2.05
C SER A 118 5.68 -3.96 2.01
N ASP A 119 6.82 -3.73 2.70
CA ASP A 119 7.93 -4.67 2.76
C ASP A 119 7.49 -6.03 3.35
N ALA A 120 6.65 -5.98 4.40
CA ALA A 120 6.10 -7.21 4.99
C ALA A 120 5.12 -7.94 4.06
N LEU A 121 4.32 -7.22 3.26
CA LEU A 121 3.42 -7.83 2.27
C LEU A 121 4.22 -8.54 1.18
N GLU A 122 5.25 -7.89 0.65
CA GLU A 122 6.17 -8.50 -0.31
C GLU A 122 6.87 -9.71 0.30
N ALA A 123 7.33 -9.61 1.56
CA ALA A 123 7.94 -10.73 2.26
C ALA A 123 6.98 -11.92 2.43
N VAL A 124 5.67 -11.67 2.66
CA VAL A 124 4.66 -12.74 2.70
C VAL A 124 4.50 -13.40 1.34
N ILE A 125 4.51 -12.63 0.23
CA ILE A 125 4.51 -13.18 -1.13
C ILE A 125 5.74 -14.08 -1.35
N GLY A 126 6.93 -13.61 -0.98
CA GLY A 126 8.16 -14.39 -1.07
C GLY A 126 8.13 -15.67 -0.23
N ALA A 127 7.53 -15.61 0.97
CA ALA A 127 7.34 -16.78 1.82
C ALA A 127 6.38 -17.81 1.21
N ILE A 128 5.23 -17.38 0.69
CA ILE A 128 4.28 -18.25 -0.01
C ILE A 128 4.94 -18.90 -1.23
N TYR A 129 5.72 -18.13 -2.00
CA TYR A 129 6.43 -18.64 -3.16
C TYR A 129 7.44 -19.72 -2.80
N LEU A 130 8.21 -19.57 -1.74
CA LEU A 130 9.18 -20.57 -1.28
C LEU A 130 8.51 -21.82 -0.71
N ASP A 131 7.38 -21.67 -0.05
CA ASP A 131 6.65 -22.76 0.60
C ASP A 131 5.79 -23.58 -0.37
N GLY A 132 5.06 -22.91 -1.27
CA GLY A 132 4.06 -23.52 -2.15
C GLY A 132 4.33 -23.36 -3.65
N GLY A 133 5.31 -22.57 -4.03
CA GLY A 133 5.62 -22.29 -5.44
C GLY A 133 4.84 -21.11 -6.03
N PHE A 134 4.89 -21.00 -7.36
CA PHE A 134 4.37 -19.83 -8.07
C PHE A 134 2.84 -19.68 -8.01
N GLU A 135 2.10 -20.78 -8.18
CA GLU A 135 0.64 -20.71 -8.27
C GLU A 135 -0.04 -20.21 -6.98
N PRO A 136 0.31 -20.67 -5.76
CA PRO A 136 -0.22 -20.08 -4.54
C PRO A 136 0.15 -18.60 -4.36
N ALA A 137 1.38 -18.19 -4.69
CA ALA A 137 1.80 -16.80 -4.63
C ALA A 137 1.00 -15.93 -5.62
N LYS A 138 0.79 -16.42 -6.84
CA LYS A 138 -0.05 -15.79 -7.86
C LYS A 138 -1.49 -15.64 -7.37
N ALA A 139 -2.07 -16.67 -6.79
CA ALA A 139 -3.44 -16.62 -6.24
C ALA A 139 -3.57 -15.57 -5.12
N PHE A 140 -2.57 -15.48 -4.24
CA PHE A 140 -2.52 -14.46 -3.19
C PHE A 140 -2.46 -13.05 -3.78
N ILE A 141 -1.59 -12.80 -4.76
CA ILE A 141 -1.44 -11.50 -5.42
C ILE A 141 -2.75 -11.11 -6.13
N HIS A 142 -3.37 -12.04 -6.86
CA HIS A 142 -4.66 -11.77 -7.51
C HIS A 142 -5.74 -11.40 -6.51
N ARG A 143 -5.81 -12.10 -5.37
CA ARG A 143 -6.86 -11.88 -4.36
C ARG A 143 -6.73 -10.55 -3.63
N PHE A 144 -5.52 -10.13 -3.27
CA PHE A 144 -5.31 -9.00 -2.37
C PHE A 144 -4.72 -7.76 -3.04
N ILE A 145 -4.07 -7.92 -4.20
CA ILE A 145 -3.35 -6.82 -4.84
C ILE A 145 -3.95 -6.46 -6.20
N LEU A 146 -4.31 -7.44 -7.03
CA LEU A 146 -4.83 -7.19 -8.38
C LEU A 146 -6.36 -7.06 -8.44
N THR A 147 -7.00 -6.84 -7.32
CA THR A 147 -8.42 -6.47 -7.22
C THR A 147 -8.55 -4.95 -7.24
N ASP A 148 -9.68 -4.45 -7.75
CA ASP A 148 -10.06 -3.03 -7.69
C ASP A 148 -8.95 -2.08 -8.18
N ILE A 149 -8.43 -2.37 -9.38
CA ILE A 149 -7.28 -1.66 -9.96
C ILE A 149 -7.60 -0.18 -10.23
N GLU A 150 -8.83 0.12 -10.68
CA GLU A 150 -9.24 1.49 -10.95
C GLU A 150 -9.19 2.36 -9.69
N HIS A 151 -9.63 1.83 -8.55
CA HIS A 151 -9.54 2.52 -7.27
C HIS A 151 -8.08 2.71 -6.81
N LYS A 152 -7.22 1.72 -7.01
CA LYS A 152 -5.79 1.81 -6.69
C LYS A 152 -5.07 2.83 -7.58
N LYS A 153 -5.40 2.86 -8.87
CA LYS A 153 -4.94 3.88 -9.81
C LYS A 153 -5.39 5.27 -9.38
N LEU A 154 -6.68 5.42 -9.06
CA LEU A 154 -7.23 6.67 -8.53
C LEU A 154 -6.47 7.12 -7.26
N PHE A 155 -6.21 6.20 -6.34
CA PHE A 155 -5.44 6.48 -5.12
C PHE A 155 -4.02 6.96 -5.42
N TYR A 156 -3.34 6.35 -6.38
CA TYR A 156 -1.98 6.71 -6.77
C TYR A 156 -1.90 8.02 -7.55
N ASP A 157 -2.77 8.21 -8.52
CA ASP A 157 -2.74 9.35 -9.45
C ASP A 157 -3.69 10.49 -9.07
N SER A 158 -4.31 10.45 -7.88
CA SER A 158 -5.38 11.36 -7.48
C SER A 158 -5.05 12.84 -7.69
N LYS A 159 -3.82 13.29 -7.41
CA LYS A 159 -3.42 14.69 -7.65
C LYS A 159 -3.45 15.07 -9.13
N THR A 160 -2.98 14.19 -10.00
CA THR A 160 -2.98 14.40 -11.45
C THR A 160 -4.39 14.38 -11.98
N ILE A 161 -5.18 13.37 -11.60
CA ILE A 161 -6.58 13.23 -12.02
C ILE A 161 -7.41 14.44 -11.57
N LEU A 162 -7.28 14.83 -10.29
CA LEU A 162 -8.00 15.98 -9.76
C LEU A 162 -7.61 17.28 -10.49
N GLN A 163 -6.31 17.45 -10.79
CA GLN A 163 -5.83 18.61 -11.53
C GLN A 163 -6.43 18.67 -12.93
N GLU A 164 -6.51 17.55 -13.65
CA GLU A 164 -7.11 17.46 -15.00
C GLU A 164 -8.62 17.75 -14.95
N VAL A 165 -9.34 17.18 -13.96
CA VAL A 165 -10.77 17.43 -13.78
C VAL A 165 -11.04 18.91 -13.50
N VAL A 166 -10.27 19.52 -12.58
CA VAL A 166 -10.47 20.92 -12.22
C VAL A 166 -10.16 21.83 -13.39
N GLN A 167 -9.07 21.60 -14.13
CA GLN A 167 -8.74 22.40 -15.32
C GLN A 167 -9.80 22.31 -16.43
N GLY A 168 -10.51 21.18 -16.52
CA GLY A 168 -11.55 20.98 -17.54
C GLY A 168 -12.91 21.58 -17.19
N HIS A 169 -13.22 21.82 -15.91
CA HIS A 169 -14.57 22.13 -15.45
C HIS A 169 -14.70 23.40 -14.60
N TYR A 170 -13.57 23.96 -14.09
CA TYR A 170 -13.56 25.13 -13.20
C TYR A 170 -12.66 26.22 -13.76
N GLU A 171 -13.05 27.48 -13.54
CA GLU A 171 -12.23 28.65 -13.90
C GLU A 171 -11.13 28.92 -12.84
N GLU A 172 -11.41 28.57 -11.59
CA GLU A 172 -10.49 28.76 -10.46
C GLU A 172 -9.50 27.59 -10.36
N PRO A 173 -8.21 27.87 -10.04
CA PRO A 173 -7.20 26.84 -9.94
C PRO A 173 -7.36 25.99 -8.66
N LEU A 174 -7.00 24.71 -8.77
CA LEU A 174 -6.81 23.83 -7.62
C LEU A 174 -5.54 24.26 -6.85
N HIS A 175 -5.66 24.36 -5.55
CA HIS A 175 -4.52 24.52 -4.64
C HIS A 175 -4.69 23.70 -3.37
N TYR A 176 -3.60 23.53 -2.61
CA TYR A 176 -3.60 22.77 -1.37
C TYR A 176 -3.20 23.66 -0.23
N GLU A 177 -4.02 23.70 0.82
CA GLU A 177 -3.79 24.54 2.01
C GLU A 177 -3.43 23.67 3.20
N LEU A 178 -2.31 24.00 3.87
CA LEU A 178 -1.96 23.40 5.15
C LEU A 178 -2.79 24.05 6.25
N ILE A 179 -3.74 23.31 6.79
CA ILE A 179 -4.66 23.81 7.83
C ILE A 179 -4.22 23.52 9.26
N GLY A 180 -3.26 22.57 9.45
CA GLY A 180 -2.77 22.23 10.76
C GLY A 180 -1.62 21.23 10.78
N GLU A 181 -1.02 21.12 11.96
CA GLU A 181 -0.02 20.11 12.27
C GLU A 181 -0.38 19.49 13.63
N GLU A 182 -0.42 18.19 13.72
CA GLU A 182 -0.79 17.42 14.91
C GLU A 182 0.29 16.41 15.29
N GLY A 183 0.29 16.03 16.59
CA GLY A 183 1.21 15.02 17.12
C GLY A 183 2.58 15.57 17.54
N PRO A 184 3.39 14.74 18.22
CA PRO A 184 4.74 15.09 18.65
C PRO A 184 5.70 15.14 17.45
N ASP A 185 6.85 15.81 17.58
CA ASP A 185 7.81 15.99 16.50
C ASP A 185 8.27 14.71 15.81
N HIS A 186 8.30 13.58 16.50
CA HIS A 186 8.70 12.28 15.98
C HIS A 186 7.55 11.49 15.32
N ASP A 187 6.30 11.98 15.44
CA ASP A 187 5.10 11.39 14.83
C ASP A 187 4.14 12.50 14.36
N LYS A 188 4.71 13.55 13.79
CA LYS A 188 3.97 14.71 13.29
C LYS A 188 3.09 14.32 12.09
N ARG A 189 1.85 14.82 12.11
CA ARG A 189 0.90 14.71 10.99
C ARG A 189 0.56 16.10 10.48
N PHE A 190 0.53 16.24 9.17
CA PHE A 190 0.10 17.43 8.47
C PHE A 190 -1.36 17.24 8.06
N LEU A 191 -2.18 18.30 8.26
CA LEU A 191 -3.56 18.35 7.81
C LEU A 191 -3.63 19.31 6.63
N VAL A 192 -4.21 18.87 5.52
CA VAL A 192 -4.26 19.61 4.26
C VAL A 192 -5.66 19.56 3.69
N GLU A 193 -6.12 20.68 3.14
CA GLU A 193 -7.31 20.78 2.31
C GLU A 193 -6.95 20.96 0.83
N ALA A 194 -7.70 20.31 -0.05
CA ALA A 194 -7.74 20.59 -1.48
C ALA A 194 -8.86 21.61 -1.73
N VAL A 195 -8.54 22.75 -2.35
CA VAL A 195 -9.44 23.90 -2.45
C VAL A 195 -9.52 24.38 -3.91
N ILE A 196 -10.74 24.70 -4.37
CA ILE A 196 -11.01 25.41 -5.61
C ILE A 196 -11.65 26.75 -5.26
N GLY A 197 -10.99 27.85 -5.60
CA GLY A 197 -11.43 29.19 -5.16
C GLY A 197 -11.47 29.31 -3.64
N ASN A 198 -12.66 29.34 -3.04
CA ASN A 198 -12.90 29.38 -1.59
C ASN A 198 -13.61 28.10 -1.08
N THR A 199 -13.71 27.07 -1.91
CA THR A 199 -14.46 25.86 -1.58
C THR A 199 -13.51 24.70 -1.32
N THR A 200 -13.54 24.15 -0.11
CA THR A 200 -12.83 22.90 0.23
C THR A 200 -13.55 21.73 -0.44
N ILE A 201 -12.80 20.95 -1.24
CA ILE A 201 -13.32 19.82 -2.00
C ILE A 201 -12.78 18.49 -1.50
N GLY A 202 -11.81 18.49 -0.59
CA GLY A 202 -11.27 17.29 0.03
C GLY A 202 -10.30 17.62 1.14
N GLU A 203 -10.24 16.73 2.14
CA GLU A 203 -9.35 16.87 3.29
C GLU A 203 -8.44 15.66 3.38
N GLY A 204 -7.21 15.83 3.83
CA GLY A 204 -6.26 14.74 3.97
C GLY A 204 -5.25 14.95 5.09
N SER A 205 -4.75 13.85 5.62
CA SER A 205 -3.71 13.85 6.63
C SER A 205 -2.56 12.93 6.26
N GLY A 206 -1.33 13.29 6.67
CA GLY A 206 -0.15 12.48 6.39
C GLY A 206 1.08 12.89 7.18
N HIS A 207 2.06 12.00 7.29
CA HIS A 207 3.33 12.29 7.96
C HIS A 207 4.23 13.25 7.17
N THR A 208 3.89 13.56 5.93
CA THR A 208 4.50 14.60 5.12
C THR A 208 3.42 15.45 4.47
N LYS A 209 3.71 16.71 4.15
CA LYS A 209 2.78 17.58 3.42
C LYS A 209 2.32 16.93 2.12
N LYS A 210 3.26 16.34 1.35
CA LYS A 210 2.96 15.64 0.10
C LYS A 210 1.99 14.46 0.31
N ALA A 211 2.12 13.70 1.38
CA ALA A 211 1.22 12.60 1.69
C ALA A 211 -0.18 13.09 2.09
N ALA A 212 -0.26 14.20 2.82
CA ALA A 212 -1.53 14.83 3.19
C ALA A 212 -2.25 15.42 1.96
N GLU A 213 -1.51 16.09 1.05
CA GLU A 213 -2.05 16.59 -0.22
C GLU A 213 -2.56 15.46 -1.12
N GLN A 214 -1.84 14.32 -1.18
CA GLN A 214 -2.26 13.15 -1.94
C GLN A 214 -3.56 12.56 -1.38
N GLU A 215 -3.69 12.47 -0.06
CA GLU A 215 -4.91 12.00 0.59
C GLU A 215 -6.07 12.99 0.37
N ALA A 216 -5.85 14.30 0.47
CA ALA A 216 -6.86 15.32 0.19
C ALA A 216 -7.37 15.24 -1.25
N ALA A 217 -6.45 15.06 -2.21
CA ALA A 217 -6.80 14.87 -3.62
C ALA A 217 -7.62 13.60 -3.84
N TYR A 218 -7.25 12.50 -3.19
CA TYR A 218 -7.97 11.25 -3.29
C TYR A 218 -9.40 11.35 -2.75
N GLN A 219 -9.59 11.96 -1.58
CA GLN A 219 -10.92 12.19 -1.00
C GLN A 219 -11.79 13.06 -1.93
N ALA A 220 -11.21 14.11 -2.52
CA ALA A 220 -11.89 14.92 -3.53
C ALA A 220 -12.30 14.09 -4.75
N CYS A 221 -11.41 13.27 -5.30
CA CYS A 221 -11.74 12.40 -6.44
C CYS A 221 -12.89 11.43 -6.15
N LEU A 222 -12.94 10.84 -4.95
CA LEU A 222 -14.02 9.94 -4.56
C LEU A 222 -15.40 10.62 -4.56
N LEU A 223 -15.47 11.88 -4.12
CA LEU A 223 -16.73 12.65 -4.16
C LEU A 223 -17.18 12.90 -5.60
N TYR A 224 -16.28 13.30 -6.48
CA TYR A 224 -16.61 13.56 -7.89
C TYR A 224 -16.95 12.30 -8.69
N THR A 225 -16.39 11.13 -8.32
CA THR A 225 -16.73 9.86 -9.00
C THR A 225 -18.04 9.26 -8.53
N SER A 226 -18.47 9.54 -7.29
CA SER A 226 -19.78 9.09 -6.80
C SER A 226 -20.93 9.92 -7.37
N ASP A 227 -20.75 11.22 -7.53
CA ASP A 227 -21.80 12.09 -8.10
C ASP A 227 -22.01 11.83 -9.61
N ALA A 228 -20.96 11.40 -10.32
CA ALA A 228 -21.08 11.04 -11.75
C ALA A 228 -21.71 9.66 -12.02
N ALA A 229 -21.92 8.85 -10.98
CA ALA A 229 -22.60 7.53 -11.09
C ALA A 229 -24.11 7.62 -10.82
N ASP A 230 -24.61 8.78 -10.34
CA ASP A 230 -26.00 9.02 -10.03
C ASP A 230 -26.75 9.87 -11.09
N GLU A 231 -26.08 10.27 -12.17
CA GLU A 231 -26.69 10.91 -13.37
C GLU A 231 -26.75 9.92 -14.55
#